data_33257857ed5ba5ea9f77204a70783e71
#
_entry.id   33257857ed5ba5ea9f77204a70783e71
#
_cell.length_a   1.000
_cell.length_b   1.000
_cell.length_c   1.000
_cell.angle_alpha   90.00
_cell.angle_beta   90.00
_cell.angle_gamma   90.00
#
_symmetry.space_group_name_H-M   'P 1'
#
loop_
_entity.id
_entity.type
_entity.pdbx_description
1 polymer ?
#
loop_
_entity_poly.entity_id
_entity_poly.type
_entity_poly.pdbx_seq_one_letter_code
_entity_poly.pdbx_strand_id
1 'polypeptide(L)'
;MERETIKDVLRRLNENGVRYCLVGGLALAHHSIPRVTQDVDLLVLPEDLPRVEELLKGHELRGTSVALIFKIGETRFDIIPANLRSKRQAVLNAIDETFEGETIKVANLRNMIFLKLWASSERHERAKRAQDETDVIGLIELNPEQVSAEDIEYACRTLLAMAYTPEEMRKYQAKVDWLNGVLDELKMADRKYQPLS
;
A
#
# COMPACT_ATOMS: atom_id res chain seq x y z
N MET A 1 3.24 -17.07 -9.82
CA MET A 1 2.71 -16.89 -8.46
C MET A 1 1.66 -17.97 -8.21
N GLU A 2 1.86 -18.75 -7.19
CA GLU A 2 1.01 -19.91 -6.86
C GLU A 2 -0.03 -19.51 -5.82
N ARG A 3 -1.32 -19.53 -6.20
CA ARG A 3 -2.41 -19.05 -5.32
C ARG A 3 -2.50 -19.83 -4.02
N GLU A 4 -2.31 -21.16 -4.08
CA GLU A 4 -2.32 -21.99 -2.88
C GLU A 4 -1.17 -21.67 -1.93
N THR A 5 0.03 -21.40 -2.44
CA THR A 5 1.17 -20.96 -1.63
C THR A 5 0.87 -19.65 -0.91
N ILE A 6 0.23 -18.68 -1.58
CA ILE A 6 -0.16 -17.41 -0.96
C ILE A 6 -1.16 -17.66 0.16
N LYS A 7 -2.22 -18.41 -0.12
CA LYS A 7 -3.25 -18.78 0.84
C LYS A 7 -2.63 -19.42 2.10
N ASP A 8 -1.74 -20.41 1.92
CA ASP A 8 -1.12 -21.11 3.03
C ASP A 8 -0.25 -20.18 3.90
N VAL A 9 0.51 -19.29 3.29
CA VAL A 9 1.31 -18.30 4.03
C VAL A 9 0.41 -17.35 4.81
N LEU A 10 -0.62 -16.77 4.17
CA LEU A 10 -1.52 -15.82 4.84
C LEU A 10 -2.31 -16.48 5.97
N ARG A 11 -2.77 -17.72 5.79
CA ARG A 11 -3.39 -18.51 6.85
C ARG A 11 -2.45 -18.70 8.04
N ARG A 12 -1.19 -19.12 7.80
CA ARG A 12 -0.18 -19.28 8.86
C ARG A 12 0.09 -17.99 9.62
N LEU A 13 0.14 -16.85 8.93
CA LEU A 13 0.27 -15.54 9.57
C LEU A 13 -0.93 -15.25 10.49
N ASN A 14 -2.16 -15.50 10.01
CA ASN A 14 -3.39 -15.31 10.77
C ASN A 14 -3.42 -16.21 12.02
N GLU A 15 -3.18 -17.51 11.86
CA GLU A 15 -3.18 -18.50 12.96
C GLU A 15 -2.16 -18.17 14.05
N ASN A 16 -1.07 -17.51 13.69
CA ASN A 16 -0.03 -17.09 14.62
C ASN A 16 -0.18 -15.63 15.10
N GLY A 17 -1.30 -14.98 14.81
CA GLY A 17 -1.61 -13.64 15.30
C GLY A 17 -0.67 -12.55 14.81
N VAL A 18 -0.06 -12.73 13.62
CA VAL A 18 0.76 -11.70 12.97
C VAL A 18 -0.15 -10.57 12.47
N ARG A 19 0.15 -9.34 12.85
CA ARG A 19 -0.58 -8.17 12.37
C ARG A 19 0.08 -7.68 11.09
N TYR A 20 -0.64 -7.82 10.00
CA TYR A 20 -0.20 -7.44 8.66
C TYR A 20 -1.33 -6.81 7.86
N CYS A 21 -1.00 -6.18 6.77
CA CYS A 21 -1.93 -5.96 5.67
C CYS A 21 -1.25 -6.15 4.31
N LEU A 22 -2.02 -6.71 3.40
CA LEU A 22 -1.65 -6.81 2.00
C LEU A 22 -1.64 -5.42 1.38
N VAL A 23 -0.60 -5.12 0.63
CA VAL A 23 -0.44 -3.89 -0.17
C VAL A 23 0.03 -4.26 -1.59
N GLY A 24 0.46 -3.30 -2.39
CA GLY A 24 1.00 -3.59 -3.73
C GLY A 24 -0.02 -4.11 -4.73
N GLY A 25 0.45 -4.92 -5.69
CA GLY A 25 -0.34 -5.34 -6.84
C GLY A 25 -1.53 -6.22 -6.49
N LEU A 26 -1.37 -7.14 -5.53
CA LEU A 26 -2.45 -8.04 -5.12
C LEU A 26 -3.56 -7.30 -4.36
N ALA A 27 -3.21 -6.31 -3.53
CA ALA A 27 -4.18 -5.44 -2.86
C ALA A 27 -4.96 -4.58 -3.87
N LEU A 28 -4.32 -4.10 -4.94
CA LEU A 28 -5.00 -3.36 -6.01
C LEU A 28 -6.11 -4.18 -6.66
N ALA A 29 -5.90 -5.50 -6.84
CA ALA A 29 -6.92 -6.37 -7.40
C ALA A 29 -8.19 -6.44 -6.51
N HIS A 30 -8.04 -6.38 -5.18
CA HIS A 30 -9.17 -6.28 -4.24
C HIS A 30 -9.90 -4.93 -4.32
N HIS A 31 -9.21 -3.86 -4.74
CA HIS A 31 -9.79 -2.54 -4.99
C HIS A 31 -10.20 -2.32 -6.46
N SER A 32 -10.63 -3.38 -7.13
CA SER A 32 -11.16 -3.36 -8.50
C SER A 32 -10.15 -2.99 -9.61
N ILE A 33 -8.85 -2.95 -9.30
CA ILE A 33 -7.80 -2.67 -10.30
C ILE A 33 -7.18 -4.00 -10.76
N PRO A 34 -7.49 -4.50 -11.97
CA PRO A 34 -6.88 -5.70 -12.50
C PRO A 34 -5.37 -5.52 -12.62
N ARG A 35 -4.61 -6.39 -11.94
CA ARG A 35 -3.15 -6.30 -11.94
C ARG A 35 -2.51 -7.67 -12.03
N VAL A 36 -1.57 -7.81 -12.95
CA VAL A 36 -0.64 -8.93 -12.93
C VAL A 36 0.53 -8.56 -12.01
N THR A 37 0.74 -9.33 -10.96
CA THR A 37 1.86 -9.17 -10.04
C THR A 37 2.63 -10.49 -9.89
N GLN A 38 3.92 -10.41 -9.59
CA GLN A 38 4.79 -11.57 -9.40
C GLN A 38 5.17 -11.77 -7.93
N ASP A 39 4.87 -10.80 -7.10
CA ASP A 39 5.19 -10.72 -5.69
C ASP A 39 3.95 -10.41 -4.83
N VAL A 40 4.07 -10.72 -3.56
CA VAL A 40 3.09 -10.45 -2.51
C VAL A 40 3.73 -9.47 -1.54
N ASP A 41 3.24 -8.25 -1.51
CA ASP A 41 3.72 -7.19 -0.62
C ASP A 41 2.89 -7.16 0.66
N LEU A 42 3.54 -7.35 1.82
CA LEU A 42 2.92 -7.30 3.13
C LEU A 42 3.56 -6.22 4.01
N LEU A 43 2.77 -5.26 4.47
CA LEU A 43 3.16 -4.42 5.61
C LEU A 43 2.94 -5.24 6.89
N VAL A 44 3.96 -5.31 7.74
CA VAL A 44 3.92 -6.04 9.01
C VAL A 44 4.34 -5.11 10.14
N LEU A 45 3.68 -5.19 11.29
CA LEU A 45 4.10 -4.42 12.47
C LEU A 45 5.51 -4.89 12.91
N PRO A 46 6.44 -3.97 13.22
CA PRO A 46 7.82 -4.30 13.57
C PRO A 46 7.95 -5.33 14.70
N GLU A 47 7.05 -5.26 15.67
CA GLU A 47 7.02 -6.19 16.81
C GLU A 47 6.64 -7.62 16.43
N ASP A 48 6.04 -7.84 15.26
CA ASP A 48 5.66 -9.17 14.78
C ASP A 48 6.66 -9.76 13.78
N LEU A 49 7.67 -8.99 13.34
CA LEU A 49 8.69 -9.46 12.38
C LEU A 49 9.43 -10.72 12.84
N PRO A 50 9.88 -10.85 14.11
CA PRO A 50 10.55 -12.07 14.54
C PRO A 50 9.69 -13.33 14.39
N ARG A 51 8.37 -13.18 14.52
CA ARG A 51 7.41 -14.27 14.31
C ARG A 51 7.29 -14.63 12.83
N VAL A 52 7.29 -13.64 11.94
CA VAL A 52 7.29 -13.87 10.49
C VAL A 52 8.56 -14.60 10.06
N GLU A 53 9.73 -14.16 10.56
CA GLU A 53 11.02 -14.81 10.27
C GLU A 53 11.03 -16.28 10.71
N GLU A 54 10.52 -16.60 11.90
CA GLU A 54 10.41 -18.00 12.35
C GLU A 54 9.42 -18.81 11.53
N LEU A 55 8.26 -18.24 11.16
CA LEU A 55 7.25 -18.91 10.34
C LEU A 55 7.72 -19.20 8.91
N LEU A 56 8.55 -18.33 8.34
CA LEU A 56 9.05 -18.45 6.98
C LEU A 56 10.50 -18.90 6.90
N LYS A 57 11.05 -19.40 8.01
CA LYS A 57 12.43 -19.87 8.12
C LYS A 57 12.79 -20.91 7.06
N GLY A 58 13.95 -20.74 6.45
CA GLY A 58 14.44 -21.60 5.37
C GLY A 58 13.97 -21.18 3.97
N HIS A 59 13.19 -20.08 3.86
CA HIS A 59 12.74 -19.50 2.61
C HIS A 59 13.30 -18.09 2.34
N GLU A 60 14.24 -17.64 3.18
CA GLU A 60 14.82 -16.30 3.12
C GLU A 60 15.60 -16.10 1.83
N LEU A 61 15.35 -14.99 1.15
CA LEU A 61 16.24 -14.40 0.17
C LEU A 61 17.01 -13.24 0.82
N ARG A 62 18.02 -12.75 0.12
CA ARG A 62 18.75 -11.57 0.58
C ARG A 62 17.81 -10.37 0.66
N GLY A 63 17.48 -9.92 1.88
CA GLY A 63 16.66 -8.74 2.13
C GLY A 63 17.29 -7.45 1.59
N THR A 64 16.48 -6.40 1.52
CA THR A 64 16.91 -5.04 1.21
C THR A 64 16.89 -4.18 2.47
N SER A 65 17.31 -2.93 2.38
CA SER A 65 17.18 -1.97 3.49
C SER A 65 15.73 -1.66 3.88
N VAL A 66 14.75 -2.04 3.04
CA VAL A 66 13.34 -1.68 3.20
C VAL A 66 12.40 -2.86 3.36
N ALA A 67 12.84 -4.09 3.06
CA ALA A 67 12.01 -5.29 3.16
C ALA A 67 12.83 -6.56 3.43
N LEU A 68 12.24 -7.49 4.18
CA LEU A 68 12.69 -8.89 4.22
C LEU A 68 12.03 -9.62 3.06
N ILE A 69 12.80 -10.40 2.32
CA ILE A 69 12.32 -11.09 1.13
C ILE A 69 12.37 -12.58 1.35
N PHE A 70 11.26 -13.26 1.09
CA PHE A 70 11.13 -14.71 1.14
C PHE A 70 10.68 -15.24 -0.21
N LYS A 71 11.12 -16.45 -0.57
CA LYS A 71 10.63 -17.16 -1.76
C LYS A 71 10.13 -18.55 -1.37
N ILE A 72 8.86 -18.83 -1.61
CA ILE A 72 8.22 -20.11 -1.33
C ILE A 72 7.65 -20.63 -2.66
N GLY A 73 8.18 -21.75 -3.17
CA GLY A 73 7.92 -22.15 -4.54
C GLY A 73 8.34 -21.06 -5.52
N GLU A 74 7.46 -20.68 -6.43
CA GLU A 74 7.68 -19.59 -7.38
C GLU A 74 7.12 -18.24 -6.90
N THR A 75 6.60 -18.18 -5.67
CA THR A 75 6.01 -16.96 -5.11
C THR A 75 7.02 -16.23 -4.24
N ARG A 76 7.21 -14.94 -4.52
CA ARG A 76 8.00 -14.03 -3.72
C ARG A 76 7.11 -13.26 -2.75
N PHE A 77 7.56 -13.14 -1.51
CA PHE A 77 6.93 -12.34 -0.46
C PHE A 77 7.88 -11.23 -0.02
N ASP A 78 7.44 -10.01 -0.13
CA ASP A 78 8.14 -8.82 0.35
C ASP A 78 7.50 -8.36 1.66
N ILE A 79 8.18 -8.64 2.77
CA ILE A 79 7.73 -8.28 4.12
C ILE A 79 8.31 -6.91 4.45
N ILE A 80 7.46 -5.91 4.45
CA ILE A 80 7.84 -4.50 4.63
C ILE A 80 7.52 -4.07 6.06
N PRO A 81 8.53 -3.70 6.87
CA PRO A 81 8.28 -3.19 8.22
C PRO A 81 7.43 -1.92 8.23
N ALA A 82 6.37 -1.92 9.02
CA ALA A 82 5.49 -0.75 9.21
C ALA A 82 6.10 0.23 10.23
N ASN A 83 7.33 0.71 9.99
CA ASN A 83 8.10 1.58 10.88
C ASN A 83 7.54 3.01 10.98
N LEU A 84 6.84 3.48 9.94
CA LEU A 84 6.23 4.81 9.91
C LEU A 84 4.82 4.75 10.48
N ARG A 85 4.38 5.85 11.13
CA ARG A 85 3.03 5.97 11.68
C ARG A 85 1.95 5.66 10.63
N SER A 86 2.09 6.18 9.42
CA SER A 86 1.16 5.94 8.30
C SER A 86 1.11 4.48 7.88
N LYS A 87 2.26 3.79 7.82
CA LYS A 87 2.30 2.34 7.54
C LYS A 87 1.66 1.52 8.67
N ARG A 88 1.92 1.89 9.94
CA ARG A 88 1.26 1.25 11.09
C ARG A 88 -0.25 1.42 11.02
N GLN A 89 -0.74 2.61 10.67
CA GLN A 89 -2.17 2.87 10.49
C GLN A 89 -2.76 2.01 9.37
N ALA A 90 -2.03 1.77 8.26
CA ALA A 90 -2.49 0.88 7.21
C ALA A 90 -2.71 -0.56 7.72
N VAL A 91 -1.81 -1.07 8.57
CA VAL A 91 -1.95 -2.39 9.19
C VAL A 91 -3.12 -2.42 10.18
N LEU A 92 -3.22 -1.41 11.06
CA LEU A 92 -4.24 -1.37 12.12
C LEU A 92 -5.65 -1.13 11.59
N ASN A 93 -5.79 -0.46 10.45
CA ASN A 93 -7.06 -0.17 9.78
C ASN A 93 -7.31 -1.08 8.56
N ALA A 94 -6.58 -2.21 8.47
CA ALA A 94 -6.80 -3.18 7.40
C ALA A 94 -8.22 -3.74 7.45
N ILE A 95 -8.78 -3.97 6.27
CA ILE A 95 -10.10 -4.59 6.11
C ILE A 95 -9.97 -6.10 5.90
N ASP A 96 -11.02 -6.81 6.27
CA ASP A 96 -11.13 -8.23 6.01
C ASP A 96 -11.65 -8.46 4.59
N GLU A 97 -10.91 -9.25 3.83
CA GLU A 97 -11.23 -9.68 2.48
C GLU A 97 -11.08 -11.19 2.36
N THR A 98 -11.58 -11.77 1.27
CA THR A 98 -11.46 -13.21 1.02
C THR A 98 -10.51 -13.48 -0.14
N PHE A 99 -9.55 -14.37 0.07
CA PHE A 99 -8.66 -14.89 -0.96
C PHE A 99 -8.63 -16.42 -0.89
N GLU A 100 -9.07 -17.11 -1.96
CA GLU A 100 -9.14 -18.58 -2.05
C GLU A 100 -9.81 -19.25 -0.82
N GLY A 101 -10.86 -18.58 -0.29
CA GLY A 101 -11.63 -19.07 0.86
C GLY A 101 -11.02 -18.73 2.24
N GLU A 102 -9.85 -18.10 2.28
CA GLU A 102 -9.23 -17.62 3.52
C GLU A 102 -9.52 -16.14 3.76
N THR A 103 -9.72 -15.76 5.02
CA THR A 103 -9.78 -14.34 5.40
C THR A 103 -8.38 -13.76 5.38
N ILE A 104 -8.21 -12.66 4.67
CA ILE A 104 -6.95 -11.92 4.58
C ILE A 104 -7.14 -10.48 5.01
N LYS A 105 -6.08 -9.84 5.47
CA LYS A 105 -6.07 -8.42 5.83
C LYS A 105 -5.54 -7.61 4.65
N VAL A 106 -6.33 -6.67 4.14
CA VAL A 106 -5.98 -5.81 3.00
C VAL A 106 -5.97 -4.36 3.45
N ALA A 107 -4.98 -3.58 3.05
CA ALA A 107 -4.98 -2.15 3.30
C ALA A 107 -6.24 -1.52 2.71
N ASN A 108 -6.97 -0.73 3.49
CA ASN A 108 -8.19 -0.07 3.02
C ASN A 108 -7.88 0.96 1.93
N LEU A 109 -8.91 1.39 1.21
CA LEU A 109 -8.80 2.27 0.05
C LEU A 109 -8.06 3.59 0.37
N ARG A 110 -8.39 4.23 1.51
CA ARG A 110 -7.69 5.44 2.03
C ARG A 110 -6.18 5.25 2.14
N ASN A 111 -5.76 4.15 2.77
CA ASN A 111 -4.34 3.85 2.96
C ASN A 111 -3.67 3.45 1.65
N MET A 112 -4.36 2.74 0.74
CA MET A 112 -3.82 2.40 -0.57
C MET A 112 -3.56 3.66 -1.42
N ILE A 113 -4.49 4.62 -1.44
CA ILE A 113 -4.31 5.92 -2.12
C ILE A 113 -3.07 6.63 -1.56
N PHE A 114 -2.96 6.75 -0.24
CA PHE A 114 -1.80 7.38 0.40
C PHE A 114 -0.49 6.66 0.05
N LEU A 115 -0.43 5.33 0.19
CA LEU A 115 0.79 4.56 -0.05
C LEU A 115 1.27 4.69 -1.50
N LYS A 116 0.36 4.69 -2.47
CA LYS A 116 0.66 4.87 -3.89
C LYS A 116 1.06 6.31 -4.21
N LEU A 117 0.38 7.30 -3.63
CA LEU A 117 0.73 8.71 -3.77
C LEU A 117 2.14 8.98 -3.24
N TRP A 118 2.47 8.46 -2.06
CA TRP A 118 3.80 8.57 -1.48
C TRP A 118 4.84 7.82 -2.32
N ALA A 119 4.58 6.56 -2.71
CA ALA A 119 5.50 5.80 -3.55
C ALA A 119 5.83 6.54 -4.85
N SER A 120 4.81 7.11 -5.53
CA SER A 120 5.02 7.88 -6.76
C SER A 120 5.88 9.14 -6.54
N SER A 121 5.86 9.72 -5.35
CA SER A 121 6.71 10.88 -5.01
C SER A 121 8.17 10.49 -4.72
N GLU A 122 8.42 9.25 -4.24
CA GLU A 122 9.75 8.75 -3.89
C GLU A 122 10.46 8.03 -5.04
N ARG A 123 9.74 7.57 -6.07
CA ARG A 123 10.33 6.82 -7.19
C ARG A 123 11.23 7.69 -8.05
N HIS A 124 12.49 7.27 -8.21
CA HIS A 124 13.42 7.85 -9.19
C HIS A 124 13.16 7.31 -10.60
N GLU A 125 12.79 6.04 -10.74
CA GLU A 125 12.46 5.42 -12.01
C GLU A 125 11.15 5.95 -12.58
N ARG A 126 11.22 6.62 -13.73
CA ARG A 126 10.04 7.23 -14.38
C ARG A 126 8.91 6.23 -14.63
N ALA A 127 9.22 5.02 -15.08
CA ALA A 127 8.21 4.00 -15.37
C ALA A 127 7.46 3.56 -14.11
N LYS A 128 8.17 3.31 -13.01
CA LYS A 128 7.56 2.93 -11.73
C LYS A 128 6.75 4.06 -11.12
N ARG A 129 7.24 5.30 -11.26
CA ARG A 129 6.48 6.48 -10.81
C ARG A 129 5.17 6.62 -11.57
N ALA A 130 5.21 6.57 -12.91
CA ALA A 130 4.01 6.64 -13.74
C ALA A 130 3.02 5.52 -13.43
N GLN A 131 3.53 4.34 -13.06
CA GLN A 131 2.71 3.22 -12.66
C GLN A 131 1.99 3.47 -11.33
N ASP A 132 2.69 3.96 -10.29
CA ASP A 132 2.07 4.30 -9.01
C ASP A 132 1.06 5.46 -9.18
N GLU A 133 1.30 6.43 -10.08
CA GLU A 133 0.34 7.48 -10.46
C GLU A 133 -0.91 6.88 -11.12
N THR A 134 -0.76 5.97 -12.06
CA THR A 134 -1.87 5.25 -12.68
C THR A 134 -2.67 4.44 -11.65
N ASP A 135 -1.98 3.82 -10.69
CA ASP A 135 -2.64 3.10 -9.60
C ASP A 135 -3.49 4.05 -8.73
N VAL A 136 -3.01 5.28 -8.43
CA VAL A 136 -3.81 6.29 -7.69
C VAL A 136 -5.05 6.68 -8.47
N ILE A 137 -4.91 6.97 -9.77
CA ILE A 137 -6.06 7.30 -10.63
C ILE A 137 -7.08 6.17 -10.60
N GLY A 138 -6.63 4.93 -10.83
CA GLY A 138 -7.50 3.75 -10.84
C GLY A 138 -8.21 3.51 -9.50
N LEU A 139 -7.52 3.69 -8.35
CA LEU A 139 -8.13 3.57 -7.02
C LEU A 139 -9.30 4.55 -6.84
N ILE A 140 -9.20 5.76 -7.39
CA ILE A 140 -10.23 6.79 -7.28
C ILE A 140 -11.34 6.56 -8.32
N GLU A 141 -10.96 6.35 -9.58
CA GLU A 141 -11.89 6.26 -10.72
C GLU A 141 -12.79 5.02 -10.64
N LEU A 142 -12.23 3.87 -10.19
CA LEU A 142 -12.98 2.62 -10.11
C LEU A 142 -13.74 2.44 -8.77
N ASN A 143 -13.55 3.37 -7.81
CA ASN A 143 -14.22 3.33 -6.51
C ASN A 143 -14.88 4.68 -6.16
N PRO A 144 -15.61 5.33 -7.07
CA PRO A 144 -16.07 6.71 -6.87
C PRO A 144 -17.01 6.87 -5.68
N GLU A 145 -17.82 5.85 -5.35
CA GLU A 145 -18.74 5.89 -4.21
C GLU A 145 -18.06 5.64 -2.85
N GLN A 146 -16.85 5.08 -2.87
CA GLN A 146 -16.12 4.71 -1.65
C GLN A 146 -15.05 5.73 -1.27
N VAL A 147 -14.50 6.47 -2.24
CA VAL A 147 -13.49 7.51 -1.99
C VAL A 147 -14.17 8.80 -1.59
N SER A 148 -14.00 9.20 -0.35
CA SER A 148 -14.54 10.46 0.19
C SER A 148 -13.52 11.62 0.10
N ALA A 149 -13.97 12.86 0.29
CA ALA A 149 -13.08 14.01 0.46
C ALA A 149 -12.13 13.84 1.64
N GLU A 150 -12.58 13.18 2.72
CA GLU A 150 -11.76 12.88 3.90
C GLU A 150 -10.62 11.89 3.59
N ASP A 151 -10.81 10.97 2.65
CA ASP A 151 -9.76 10.03 2.23
C ASP A 151 -8.67 10.74 1.46
N ILE A 152 -9.05 11.67 0.59
CA ILE A 152 -8.12 12.53 -0.15
C ILE A 152 -7.38 13.47 0.81
N GLU A 153 -8.12 14.11 1.74
CA GLU A 153 -7.53 14.96 2.77
C GLU A 153 -6.50 14.18 3.60
N TYR A 154 -6.85 12.98 4.06
CA TYR A 154 -5.93 12.12 4.81
C TYR A 154 -4.64 11.83 4.02
N ALA A 155 -4.76 11.45 2.74
CA ALA A 155 -3.61 11.14 1.90
C ALA A 155 -2.70 12.36 1.73
N CYS A 156 -3.28 13.53 1.41
CA CYS A 156 -2.54 14.77 1.20
C CYS A 156 -1.86 15.27 2.49
N ARG A 157 -2.62 15.36 3.58
CA ARG A 157 -2.08 15.83 4.87
C ARG A 157 -0.98 14.91 5.40
N THR A 158 -1.18 13.59 5.26
CA THR A 158 -0.17 12.62 5.70
C THR A 158 1.10 12.74 4.87
N LEU A 159 0.98 12.92 3.55
CA LEU A 159 2.13 13.13 2.66
C LEU A 159 2.89 14.40 3.02
N LEU A 160 2.20 15.52 3.15
CA LEU A 160 2.83 16.81 3.51
C LEU A 160 3.50 16.78 4.89
N ALA A 161 2.89 16.08 5.86
CA ALA A 161 3.45 15.93 7.21
C ALA A 161 4.74 15.06 7.24
N MET A 162 5.08 14.37 6.15
CA MET A 162 6.34 13.61 6.05
C MET A 162 7.52 14.46 5.58
N ALA A 163 7.30 15.71 5.18
CA ALA A 163 8.37 16.59 4.73
C ALA A 163 9.18 17.14 5.92
N TYR A 164 10.47 16.87 5.92
CA TYR A 164 11.44 17.41 6.91
C TYR A 164 12.29 18.53 6.34
N THR A 165 12.30 18.70 5.01
CA THR A 165 13.08 19.72 4.33
C THR A 165 12.20 20.58 3.41
N PRO A 166 12.61 21.82 3.08
CA PRO A 166 11.90 22.63 2.10
C PRO A 166 11.82 22.00 0.71
N GLU A 167 12.79 21.16 0.35
CA GLU A 167 12.79 20.42 -0.93
C GLU A 167 11.73 19.33 -0.94
N GLU A 168 11.67 18.53 0.11
CA GLU A 168 10.60 17.51 0.27
C GLU A 168 9.22 18.17 0.31
N MET A 169 9.07 19.29 1.01
CA MET A 169 7.81 20.03 1.04
C MET A 169 7.36 20.44 -0.37
N ARG A 170 8.27 20.99 -1.19
CA ARG A 170 7.96 21.34 -2.58
C ARG A 170 7.61 20.11 -3.41
N LYS A 171 8.34 19.01 -3.25
CA LYS A 171 8.09 17.74 -3.94
C LYS A 171 6.70 17.19 -3.61
N TYR A 172 6.35 17.17 -2.33
CA TYR A 172 5.06 16.64 -1.87
C TYR A 172 3.91 17.58 -2.21
N GLN A 173 4.12 18.91 -2.15
CA GLN A 173 3.11 19.86 -2.60
C GLN A 173 2.80 19.68 -4.09
N ALA A 174 3.84 19.55 -4.94
CA ALA A 174 3.63 19.29 -6.37
C ALA A 174 2.83 18.00 -6.62
N LYS A 175 3.01 16.97 -5.76
CA LYS A 175 2.22 15.72 -5.86
C LYS A 175 0.77 15.91 -5.41
N VAL A 176 0.52 16.73 -4.42
CA VAL A 176 -0.84 17.13 -3.99
C VAL A 176 -1.54 17.94 -5.09
N ASP A 177 -0.82 18.87 -5.71
CA ASP A 177 -1.35 19.68 -6.83
C ASP A 177 -1.70 18.78 -8.03
N TRP A 178 -0.84 17.80 -8.35
CA TRP A 178 -1.12 16.78 -9.34
C TRP A 178 -2.39 15.98 -9.02
N LEU A 179 -2.56 15.51 -7.78
CA LEU A 179 -3.75 14.77 -7.37
C LEU A 179 -5.03 15.62 -7.50
N ASN A 180 -4.96 16.90 -7.10
CA ASN A 180 -6.06 17.83 -7.28
C ASN A 180 -6.43 18.02 -8.76
N GLY A 181 -5.44 18.01 -9.67
CA GLY A 181 -5.66 18.02 -11.12
C GLY A 181 -6.37 16.75 -11.61
N VAL A 182 -5.97 15.58 -11.11
CA VAL A 182 -6.64 14.30 -11.40
C VAL A 182 -8.12 14.35 -10.96
N LEU A 183 -8.42 14.90 -9.79
CA LEU A 183 -9.80 15.03 -9.30
C LEU A 183 -10.65 15.97 -10.17
N ASP A 184 -10.06 17.03 -10.77
CA ASP A 184 -10.74 17.87 -11.75
C ASP A 184 -11.09 17.07 -13.02
N GLU A 185 -10.14 16.30 -13.55
CA GLU A 185 -10.34 15.46 -14.75
C GLU A 185 -11.42 14.39 -14.52
N LEU A 186 -11.46 13.81 -13.33
CA LEU A 186 -12.46 12.82 -12.90
C LEU A 186 -13.81 13.44 -12.50
N LYS A 187 -13.99 14.78 -12.59
CA LYS A 187 -15.18 15.53 -12.17
C LYS A 187 -15.53 15.35 -10.67
N MET A 188 -14.51 15.23 -9.84
CA MET A 188 -14.57 15.08 -8.37
C MET A 188 -13.97 16.29 -7.67
N ALA A 189 -14.16 17.49 -8.22
CA ALA A 189 -13.57 18.73 -7.70
C ALA A 189 -14.00 19.07 -6.26
N ASP A 190 -15.14 18.56 -5.82
CA ASP A 190 -15.65 18.65 -4.45
C ASP A 190 -14.81 17.86 -3.42
N ARG A 191 -13.95 16.95 -3.88
CA ARG A 191 -13.05 16.13 -3.05
C ARG A 191 -11.61 16.65 -2.99
N LYS A 192 -11.32 17.76 -3.64
CA LYS A 192 -9.97 18.34 -3.69
C LYS A 192 -9.48 18.74 -2.30
N TYR A 193 -8.23 18.44 -2.03
CA TYR A 193 -7.57 18.91 -0.83
C TYR A 193 -7.38 20.42 -0.86
N GLN A 194 -7.83 21.08 0.19
CA GLN A 194 -7.60 22.50 0.43
C GLN A 194 -6.83 22.66 1.75
N PRO A 195 -5.65 23.31 1.75
CA PRO A 195 -4.95 23.58 3.00
C PRO A 195 -5.85 24.43 3.92
N LEU A 196 -5.82 24.11 5.20
CA LEU A 196 -6.47 24.96 6.20
C LEU A 196 -5.80 26.32 6.18
N SER A 197 -6.58 27.39 5.98
CA SER A 197 -6.15 28.79 6.05
C SER A 197 -5.66 29.18 7.44
#